data_360b6a1eb218cbb5d90b9395615201ba
#
_entry.id   360b6a1eb218cbb5d90b9395615201ba
#
_cell.length_a   1.000
_cell.length_b   1.000
_cell.length_c   1.000
_cell.angle_alpha   90.00
_cell.angle_beta   90.00
_cell.angle_gamma   90.00
#
_symmetry.space_group_name_H-M   'P 1'
#
loop_
_entity.id
_entity.type
_entity.pdbx_description
1 polymer ?
#
loop_
_entity_poly.entity_id
_entity_poly.type
_entity_poly.pdbx_seq_one_letter_code
_entity_poly.pdbx_strand_id
1 'polypeptide(L)'
;FLCIGGKDSTTNEIIIKKHLEKDDIVFHTDMAGSPFFVVKNGQKATPITLQEAAQATAVYSKAWKAGHTIADVFYVDPDQVSKEAKSGEYMSKGSFMIRGKTNYLHPVVELAIGKVEDQVIGGPESAIKKQTATYVLIVPGEEAKGSLTKKIKHKLGGGELNDIMNFLPAGGAEIK
;
A
#
# COMPACT_ATOMS: atom_id res chain seq x y z
N PHE A 1 9.35 3.07 -10.90
CA PHE A 1 9.26 1.63 -10.56
C PHE A 1 7.80 1.19 -10.53
N LEU A 2 7.52 0.00 -11.05
CA LEU A 2 6.21 -0.63 -10.89
C LEU A 2 6.11 -1.21 -9.49
N CYS A 3 5.03 -0.87 -8.77
CA CYS A 3 4.71 -1.44 -7.48
C CYS A 3 3.37 -2.19 -7.57
N ILE A 4 3.36 -3.45 -7.16
CA ILE A 4 2.18 -4.33 -7.23
C ILE A 4 1.78 -4.70 -5.80
N GLY A 5 0.54 -4.42 -5.43
CA GLY A 5 -0.02 -4.75 -4.10
C GLY A 5 -1.13 -5.78 -4.18
N GLY A 6 -1.15 -6.72 -3.23
CA GLY A 6 -2.25 -7.66 -3.07
C GLY A 6 -3.41 -7.03 -2.29
N LYS A 7 -4.63 -7.25 -2.71
CA LYS A 7 -5.84 -6.77 -2.02
C LYS A 7 -6.48 -7.79 -1.09
N ASP A 8 -6.12 -9.05 -1.22
CA ASP A 8 -6.64 -10.17 -0.42
C ASP A 8 -5.64 -11.34 -0.38
N SER A 9 -5.95 -12.38 0.37
CA SER A 9 -5.09 -13.56 0.51
C SER A 9 -4.80 -14.28 -0.81
N THR A 10 -5.75 -14.28 -1.74
CA THR A 10 -5.59 -14.91 -3.06
C THR A 10 -4.62 -14.12 -3.92
N THR A 11 -4.78 -12.81 -3.98
CA THR A 11 -3.88 -11.93 -4.76
C THR A 11 -2.50 -11.84 -4.13
N ASN A 12 -2.37 -11.84 -2.80
CA ASN A 12 -1.08 -11.97 -2.13
C ASN A 12 -0.34 -13.23 -2.59
N GLU A 13 -1.04 -14.37 -2.64
CA GLU A 13 -0.44 -15.63 -3.06
C GLU A 13 -0.04 -15.63 -4.54
N ILE A 14 -0.87 -15.03 -5.40
CA ILE A 14 -0.56 -14.88 -6.83
C ILE A 14 0.69 -14.01 -7.03
N ILE A 15 0.77 -12.87 -6.36
CA ILE A 15 1.90 -11.95 -6.48
C ILE A 15 3.19 -12.65 -6.06
N ILE A 16 3.21 -13.27 -4.91
CA ILE A 16 4.44 -13.91 -4.38
C ILE A 16 4.83 -15.14 -5.19
N LYS A 17 3.88 -15.98 -5.60
CA LYS A 17 4.19 -17.23 -6.31
C LYS A 17 4.45 -17.07 -7.80
N LYS A 18 3.83 -16.07 -8.45
CA LYS A 18 3.83 -15.96 -9.92
C LYS A 18 4.53 -14.72 -10.45
N HIS A 19 4.65 -13.67 -9.66
CA HIS A 19 5.15 -12.37 -10.13
C HIS A 19 6.37 -11.86 -9.37
N LEU A 20 6.81 -12.58 -8.34
CA LEU A 20 8.03 -12.22 -7.60
C LEU A 20 9.27 -12.74 -8.34
N GLU A 21 10.20 -11.84 -8.61
CA GLU A 21 11.46 -12.10 -9.30
C GLU A 21 12.65 -11.74 -8.41
N LYS A 22 13.84 -12.24 -8.74
CA LYS A 22 15.05 -12.11 -7.91
C LYS A 22 15.51 -10.67 -7.67
N ASP A 23 15.22 -9.76 -8.59
CA ASP A 23 15.64 -8.35 -8.51
C ASP A 23 14.58 -7.45 -7.88
N ASP A 24 13.47 -8.02 -7.39
CA ASP A 24 12.40 -7.29 -6.72
C ASP A 24 12.71 -7.02 -5.25
N ILE A 25 11.87 -6.22 -4.60
CA ILE A 25 11.82 -6.07 -3.14
C ILE A 25 10.39 -6.28 -2.68
N VAL A 26 10.23 -6.98 -1.56
CA VAL A 26 8.94 -7.32 -0.96
C VAL A 26 8.71 -6.50 0.30
N PHE A 27 7.54 -5.85 0.39
CA PHE A 27 7.11 -5.07 1.55
C PHE A 27 5.94 -5.75 2.25
N HIS A 28 5.93 -5.66 3.57
CA HIS A 28 4.81 -6.08 4.42
C HIS A 28 4.83 -5.32 5.74
N THR A 29 3.80 -5.46 6.55
CA THR A 29 3.74 -4.92 7.92
C THR A 29 3.79 -6.04 8.95
N ASP A 30 4.07 -5.72 10.22
CA ASP A 30 3.97 -6.68 11.33
C ASP A 30 2.51 -7.08 11.64
N MET A 31 1.53 -6.38 11.05
CA MET A 31 0.11 -6.67 11.25
C MET A 31 -0.34 -7.79 10.33
N ALA A 32 -0.72 -8.92 10.92
CA ALA A 32 -1.24 -10.09 10.19
C ALA A 32 -2.44 -9.72 9.30
N GLY A 33 -2.43 -10.21 8.06
CA GLY A 33 -3.48 -9.94 7.07
C GLY A 33 -3.32 -8.61 6.33
N SER A 34 -2.16 -7.99 6.42
CA SER A 34 -1.77 -6.87 5.56
C SER A 34 -1.45 -7.35 4.13
N PRO A 35 -1.51 -6.45 3.13
CA PRO A 35 -1.11 -6.79 1.77
C PRO A 35 0.40 -7.00 1.67
N PHE A 36 0.82 -7.89 0.78
CA PHE A 36 2.17 -7.86 0.25
C PHE A 36 2.25 -6.86 -0.89
N PHE A 37 3.26 -5.99 -0.85
CA PHE A 37 3.64 -5.13 -1.95
C PHE A 37 4.97 -5.58 -2.52
N VAL A 38 5.10 -5.57 -3.84
CA VAL A 38 6.33 -5.92 -4.55
C VAL A 38 6.73 -4.75 -5.42
N VAL A 39 7.93 -4.24 -5.22
CA VAL A 39 8.56 -3.27 -6.12
C VAL A 39 9.38 -4.03 -7.15
N LYS A 40 8.94 -3.98 -8.40
CA LYS A 40 9.64 -4.65 -9.52
C LYS A 40 10.99 -3.96 -9.78
N ASN A 41 12.03 -4.78 -9.93
CA ASN A 41 13.42 -4.32 -10.01
C ASN A 41 13.85 -3.45 -8.81
N GLY A 42 13.27 -3.72 -7.65
CA GLY A 42 13.42 -2.93 -6.43
C GLY A 42 14.84 -2.87 -5.87
N GLN A 43 15.73 -3.80 -6.26
CA GLN A 43 17.15 -3.75 -5.89
C GLN A 43 17.87 -2.49 -6.43
N LYS A 44 17.29 -1.84 -7.45
CA LYS A 44 17.75 -0.56 -8.00
C LYS A 44 17.00 0.65 -7.46
N ALA A 45 16.07 0.44 -6.53
CA ALA A 45 15.22 1.51 -6.00
C ALA A 45 16.03 2.50 -5.16
N THR A 46 15.68 3.78 -5.30
CA THR A 46 16.23 4.83 -4.45
C THR A 46 15.55 4.83 -3.07
N PRO A 47 16.16 5.46 -2.04
CA PRO A 47 15.51 5.61 -0.73
C PRO A 47 14.11 6.21 -0.80
N ILE A 48 13.86 7.16 -1.72
CA ILE A 48 12.54 7.76 -1.93
C ILE A 48 11.54 6.71 -2.42
N THR A 49 11.91 5.88 -3.38
CA THR A 49 11.05 4.78 -3.88
C THR A 49 10.71 3.79 -2.77
N LEU A 50 11.69 3.44 -1.93
CA LEU A 50 11.45 2.54 -0.78
C LEU A 50 10.49 3.16 0.23
N GLN A 51 10.62 4.44 0.53
CA GLN A 51 9.69 5.17 1.41
C GLN A 51 8.27 5.24 0.82
N GLU A 52 8.15 5.54 -0.48
CA GLU A 52 6.86 5.58 -1.17
C GLU A 52 6.18 4.21 -1.18
N ALA A 53 6.93 3.14 -1.43
CA ALA A 53 6.40 1.76 -1.37
C ALA A 53 5.99 1.36 0.06
N ALA A 54 6.77 1.73 1.07
CA ALA A 54 6.44 1.50 2.47
C ALA A 54 5.15 2.25 2.86
N GLN A 55 5.00 3.50 2.45
CA GLN A 55 3.79 4.28 2.71
C GLN A 55 2.56 3.66 2.04
N ALA A 56 2.65 3.23 0.79
CA ALA A 56 1.56 2.52 0.11
C ALA A 56 1.19 1.22 0.85
N THR A 57 2.19 0.46 1.31
CA THR A 57 1.96 -0.75 2.11
C THR A 57 1.22 -0.44 3.41
N ALA A 58 1.63 0.61 4.14
CA ALA A 58 0.99 1.06 5.38
C ALA A 58 -0.47 1.48 5.17
N VAL A 59 -0.73 2.27 4.12
CA VAL A 59 -2.06 2.80 3.79
C VAL A 59 -3.08 1.67 3.55
N TYR A 60 -2.70 0.64 2.81
CA TYR A 60 -3.60 -0.47 2.49
C TYR A 60 -3.53 -1.62 3.48
N SER A 61 -2.78 -1.46 4.58
CA SER A 61 -2.71 -2.42 5.68
C SER A 61 -3.84 -2.22 6.70
N LYS A 62 -3.87 -3.09 7.70
CA LYS A 62 -4.78 -2.93 8.84
C LYS A 62 -4.50 -1.70 9.70
N ALA A 63 -3.32 -1.07 9.57
CA ALA A 63 -2.97 0.16 10.27
C ALA A 63 -3.96 1.29 9.96
N TRP A 64 -4.44 1.39 8.72
CA TRP A 64 -5.46 2.36 8.34
C TRP A 64 -6.75 2.16 9.16
N LYS A 65 -7.30 0.95 9.14
CA LYS A 65 -8.55 0.64 9.86
C LYS A 65 -8.40 0.77 11.39
N ALA A 66 -7.19 0.57 11.91
CA ALA A 66 -6.87 0.74 13.32
C ALA A 66 -6.63 2.21 13.72
N GLY A 67 -6.66 3.16 12.77
CA GLY A 67 -6.48 4.58 13.04
C GLY A 67 -5.04 4.97 13.36
N HIS A 68 -4.06 4.18 12.95
CA HIS A 68 -2.66 4.51 13.19
C HIS A 68 -2.21 5.69 12.34
N THR A 69 -1.41 6.58 12.90
CA THR A 69 -0.78 7.70 12.18
C THR A 69 0.57 7.32 11.56
N ILE A 70 1.22 6.31 12.13
CA ILE A 70 2.49 5.73 11.66
C ILE A 70 2.34 4.21 11.72
N ALA A 71 2.96 3.50 10.79
CA ALA A 71 2.98 2.04 10.78
C ALA A 71 4.40 1.49 10.63
N ASP A 72 4.63 0.33 11.25
CA ASP A 72 5.87 -0.40 11.08
C ASP A 72 5.76 -1.25 9.81
N VAL A 73 6.53 -0.89 8.79
CA VAL A 73 6.63 -1.59 7.52
C VAL A 73 8.05 -2.11 7.37
N PHE A 74 8.20 -3.35 6.98
CA PHE A 74 9.50 -3.91 6.65
C PHE A 74 9.59 -4.28 5.17
N TYR A 75 10.82 -4.35 4.66
CA TYR A 75 11.09 -4.91 3.36
C TYR A 75 12.21 -5.94 3.43
N VAL A 76 12.14 -6.88 2.50
CA VAL A 76 13.04 -8.03 2.41
C VAL A 76 13.32 -8.38 0.96
N ASP A 77 14.37 -9.16 0.74
CA ASP A 77 14.68 -9.75 -0.55
C ASP A 77 13.74 -10.93 -0.86
N PRO A 78 13.51 -11.25 -2.14
CA PRO A 78 12.58 -12.31 -2.54
C PRO A 78 12.91 -13.69 -1.98
N ASP A 79 14.18 -14.04 -1.82
CA ASP A 79 14.64 -15.31 -1.27
C ASP A 79 14.37 -15.48 0.24
N GLN A 80 14.05 -14.37 0.92
CA GLN A 80 13.62 -14.39 2.33
C GLN A 80 12.14 -14.77 2.50
N VAL A 81 11.35 -14.78 1.42
CA VAL A 81 9.90 -15.06 1.43
C VAL A 81 9.64 -16.52 1.04
N SER A 82 9.06 -17.29 1.94
CA SER A 82 8.85 -18.74 1.73
C SER A 82 7.42 -19.16 2.08
N LYS A 83 6.88 -20.15 1.35
CA LYS A 83 5.64 -20.84 1.69
C LYS A 83 5.89 -22.09 2.57
N GLU A 84 7.12 -22.41 2.87
CA GLU A 84 7.48 -23.55 3.70
C GLU A 84 7.25 -23.23 5.19
N ALA A 85 6.26 -23.87 5.78
CA ALA A 85 6.06 -23.86 7.23
C ALA A 85 7.17 -24.65 7.93
N LYS A 86 7.49 -24.29 9.17
CA LYS A 86 8.29 -25.17 10.01
C LYS A 86 7.49 -26.45 10.30
N SER A 87 8.21 -27.54 10.58
CA SER A 87 7.58 -28.82 10.90
C SER A 87 6.54 -28.66 12.04
N GLY A 88 5.28 -29.04 11.75
CA GLY A 88 4.17 -28.92 12.69
C GLY A 88 3.39 -27.59 12.66
N GLU A 89 3.78 -26.62 11.82
CA GLU A 89 3.06 -25.35 11.67
C GLU A 89 2.17 -25.37 10.41
N TYR A 90 0.94 -24.88 10.57
CA TYR A 90 0.02 -24.64 9.45
C TYR A 90 0.14 -23.21 8.94
N MET A 91 0.27 -23.04 7.64
CA MET A 91 0.23 -21.73 7.02
C MET A 91 -1.08 -21.51 6.26
N SER A 92 -1.82 -20.50 6.65
CA SER A 92 -3.05 -20.11 5.98
C SER A 92 -2.78 -19.59 4.55
N LYS A 93 -3.81 -19.59 3.71
CA LYS A 93 -3.75 -19.02 2.37
C LYS A 93 -3.34 -17.55 2.44
N GLY A 94 -2.41 -17.14 1.58
CA GLY A 94 -1.90 -15.77 1.52
C GLY A 94 -0.90 -15.39 2.60
N SER A 95 -0.55 -16.32 3.52
CA SER A 95 0.51 -16.14 4.51
C SER A 95 1.83 -16.74 4.00
N PHE A 96 2.94 -16.11 4.39
CA PHE A 96 4.30 -16.52 4.02
C PHE A 96 5.23 -16.36 5.21
N MET A 97 6.24 -17.21 5.28
CA MET A 97 7.33 -17.08 6.25
C MET A 97 8.35 -16.09 5.73
N ILE A 98 8.75 -15.17 6.59
CA ILE A 98 9.86 -14.26 6.33
C ILE A 98 11.06 -14.74 7.13
N ARG A 99 12.19 -14.97 6.45
CA ARG A 99 13.43 -15.47 7.06
C ARG A 99 14.53 -14.43 6.96
N GLY A 100 15.44 -14.44 7.92
CA GLY A 100 16.59 -13.55 7.93
C GLY A 100 16.28 -12.15 8.42
N LYS A 101 17.15 -11.20 8.09
CA LYS A 101 17.07 -9.81 8.55
C LYS A 101 16.00 -9.05 7.77
N THR A 102 15.14 -8.34 8.49
CA THR A 102 14.18 -7.39 7.94
C THR A 102 14.69 -5.96 8.06
N ASN A 103 14.35 -5.12 7.09
CA ASN A 103 14.69 -3.71 7.09
C ASN A 103 13.41 -2.91 7.33
N TYR A 104 13.35 -2.17 8.45
CA TYR A 104 12.17 -1.42 8.86
C TYR A 104 12.17 0.01 8.37
N LEU A 105 10.99 0.48 7.99
CA LEU A 105 10.62 1.86 7.72
C LEU A 105 9.36 2.20 8.53
N HIS A 106 9.19 3.46 8.89
CA HIS A 106 8.08 3.94 9.73
C HIS A 106 7.30 5.04 8.99
N PRO A 107 6.62 4.71 7.87
CA PRO A 107 5.90 5.70 7.09
C PRO A 107 4.67 6.23 7.82
N VAL A 108 4.30 7.47 7.50
CA VAL A 108 3.00 8.02 7.88
C VAL A 108 1.87 7.30 7.14
N VAL A 109 0.74 7.12 7.81
CA VAL A 109 -0.46 6.48 7.25
C VAL A 109 -1.33 7.56 6.62
N GLU A 110 -0.91 8.05 5.45
CA GLU A 110 -1.57 9.10 4.67
C GLU A 110 -1.61 8.72 3.20
N LEU A 111 -2.69 9.08 2.52
CA LEU A 111 -2.87 8.86 1.09
C LEU A 111 -3.19 10.19 0.40
N ALA A 112 -2.48 10.50 -0.67
CA ALA A 112 -2.87 11.59 -1.56
C ALA A 112 -3.74 11.05 -2.69
N ILE A 113 -4.84 11.75 -2.99
CA ILE A 113 -5.66 11.51 -4.17
C ILE A 113 -5.65 12.80 -4.99
N GLY A 114 -5.21 12.70 -6.22
CA GLY A 114 -5.06 13.82 -7.15
C GLY A 114 -5.77 13.58 -8.46
N LYS A 115 -5.73 14.61 -9.31
CA LYS A 115 -6.27 14.55 -10.66
C LYS A 115 -5.27 15.12 -11.65
N VAL A 116 -5.02 14.39 -12.73
CA VAL A 116 -4.27 14.84 -13.91
C VAL A 116 -5.24 14.80 -15.08
N GLU A 117 -5.55 15.95 -15.67
CA GLU A 117 -6.63 16.07 -16.66
C GLU A 117 -7.94 15.47 -16.10
N ASP A 118 -8.46 14.41 -16.71
CA ASP A 118 -9.66 13.70 -16.23
C ASP A 118 -9.36 12.41 -15.45
N GLN A 119 -8.09 12.04 -15.34
CA GLN A 119 -7.69 10.82 -14.66
C GLN A 119 -7.47 11.08 -13.18
N VAL A 120 -8.11 10.26 -12.33
CA VAL A 120 -7.83 10.21 -10.89
C VAL A 120 -6.58 9.36 -10.65
N ILE A 121 -5.68 9.87 -9.82
CA ILE A 121 -4.48 9.18 -9.37
C ILE A 121 -4.43 9.16 -7.85
N GLY A 122 -3.80 8.15 -7.26
CA GLY A 122 -3.66 8.04 -5.81
C GLY A 122 -2.37 7.35 -5.42
N GLY A 123 -1.81 7.76 -4.29
CA GLY A 123 -0.56 7.21 -3.79
C GLY A 123 0.07 8.08 -2.71
N PRO A 124 1.34 7.81 -2.37
CA PRO A 124 2.13 8.67 -1.48
C PRO A 124 2.18 10.11 -1.98
N GLU A 125 2.07 11.07 -1.05
CA GLU A 125 2.03 12.49 -1.40
C GLU A 125 3.22 12.91 -2.27
N SER A 126 4.43 12.45 -1.95
CA SER A 126 5.65 12.76 -2.71
C SER A 126 5.58 12.33 -4.18
N ALA A 127 4.90 11.23 -4.47
CA ALA A 127 4.68 10.73 -5.83
C ALA A 127 3.60 11.54 -6.57
N ILE A 128 2.50 11.86 -5.87
CA ILE A 128 1.38 12.61 -6.46
C ILE A 128 1.77 14.06 -6.76
N LYS A 129 2.48 14.73 -5.85
CA LYS A 129 2.98 16.10 -6.06
C LYS A 129 3.82 16.30 -7.33
N LYS A 130 4.51 15.26 -7.76
CA LYS A 130 5.31 15.31 -9.00
C LYS A 130 4.46 15.32 -10.26
N GLN A 131 3.20 14.91 -10.16
CA GLN A 131 2.30 14.73 -11.30
C GLN A 131 1.24 15.81 -11.38
N THR A 132 0.80 16.35 -10.23
CA THR A 132 -0.24 17.37 -10.19
C THR A 132 -0.13 18.25 -8.95
N ALA A 133 -0.54 19.50 -9.08
CA ALA A 133 -0.74 20.41 -7.95
C ALA A 133 -2.16 20.27 -7.34
N THR A 134 -3.08 19.60 -8.04
CA THR A 134 -4.47 19.40 -7.59
C THR A 134 -4.62 18.04 -6.94
N TYR A 135 -4.52 18.00 -5.62
CA TYR A 135 -4.71 16.78 -4.82
C TYR A 135 -5.26 17.12 -3.44
N VAL A 136 -5.78 16.11 -2.77
CA VAL A 136 -6.18 16.13 -1.36
C VAL A 136 -5.41 15.07 -0.59
N LEU A 137 -5.08 15.36 0.67
CA LEU A 137 -4.55 14.38 1.60
C LEU A 137 -5.70 13.80 2.42
N ILE A 138 -5.69 12.49 2.58
CA ILE A 138 -6.62 11.77 3.43
C ILE A 138 -5.87 10.94 4.47
N VAL A 139 -6.48 10.80 5.61
CA VAL A 139 -5.97 10.06 6.78
C VAL A 139 -7.05 9.13 7.31
N PRO A 140 -6.71 8.14 8.16
CA PRO A 140 -7.72 7.38 8.89
C PRO A 140 -8.68 8.30 9.64
N GLY A 141 -9.98 8.00 9.60
CA GLY A 141 -11.02 8.81 10.22
C GLY A 141 -12.35 8.06 10.28
N GLU A 142 -13.42 8.76 10.61
CA GLU A 142 -14.73 8.17 10.84
C GLU A 142 -15.71 8.35 9.66
N GLU A 143 -15.36 9.16 8.67
CA GLU A 143 -16.27 9.44 7.56
C GLU A 143 -16.42 8.23 6.63
N ALA A 144 -17.68 7.93 6.27
CA ALA A 144 -17.99 6.85 5.35
C ALA A 144 -17.49 7.16 3.93
N LYS A 145 -16.98 6.14 3.23
CA LYS A 145 -16.40 6.27 1.88
C LYS A 145 -17.29 7.02 0.89
N GLY A 146 -18.58 6.74 0.87
CA GLY A 146 -19.49 7.36 -0.10
C GLY A 146 -19.63 8.87 0.07
N SER A 147 -19.64 9.37 1.31
CA SER A 147 -19.67 10.81 1.62
C SER A 147 -18.32 11.43 1.27
N LEU A 148 -17.25 10.83 1.76
CA LEU A 148 -15.87 11.29 1.53
C LEU A 148 -15.54 11.38 0.03
N THR A 149 -15.92 10.37 -0.77
CA THR A 149 -15.70 10.36 -2.22
C THR A 149 -16.30 11.59 -2.92
N LYS A 150 -17.52 12.00 -2.52
CA LYS A 150 -18.17 13.20 -3.06
C LYS A 150 -17.42 14.48 -2.70
N LYS A 151 -16.94 14.58 -1.46
CA LYS A 151 -16.13 15.72 -1.00
C LYS A 151 -14.79 15.80 -1.76
N ILE A 152 -14.11 14.66 -1.93
CA ILE A 152 -12.87 14.58 -2.69
C ILE A 152 -13.11 15.04 -4.14
N LYS A 153 -14.13 14.50 -4.81
CA LYS A 153 -14.51 14.93 -6.18
C LYS A 153 -14.71 16.43 -6.28
N HIS A 154 -15.41 17.02 -5.33
CA HIS A 154 -15.64 18.47 -5.30
C HIS A 154 -14.32 19.26 -5.15
N LYS A 155 -13.44 18.83 -4.23
CA LYS A 155 -12.13 19.48 -4.01
C LYS A 155 -11.18 19.34 -5.20
N LEU A 156 -11.23 18.22 -5.93
CA LEU A 156 -10.45 18.00 -7.15
C LEU A 156 -11.01 18.72 -8.39
N GLY A 157 -12.20 19.29 -8.28
CA GLY A 157 -12.88 19.91 -9.43
C GLY A 157 -13.29 18.89 -10.50
N GLY A 158 -13.56 17.61 -10.12
CA GLY A 158 -13.97 16.57 -11.05
C GLY A 158 -13.43 15.18 -10.69
N GLY A 159 -13.41 14.28 -11.67
CA GLY A 159 -13.01 12.88 -11.53
C GLY A 159 -14.22 11.94 -11.37
N GLU A 160 -14.07 10.70 -11.77
CA GLU A 160 -15.10 9.68 -11.62
C GLU A 160 -15.18 9.18 -10.18
N LEU A 161 -16.41 9.10 -9.63
CA LEU A 161 -16.62 8.68 -8.22
C LEU A 161 -16.07 7.28 -7.95
N ASN A 162 -16.21 6.34 -8.90
CA ASN A 162 -15.72 4.98 -8.75
C ASN A 162 -14.19 4.95 -8.70
N ASP A 163 -13.52 5.78 -9.50
CA ASP A 163 -12.06 5.85 -9.51
C ASP A 163 -11.53 6.38 -8.18
N ILE A 164 -12.13 7.44 -7.65
CA ILE A 164 -11.79 7.98 -6.33
C ILE A 164 -12.01 6.91 -5.26
N MET A 165 -13.17 6.22 -5.28
CA MET A 165 -13.52 5.20 -4.31
C MET A 165 -12.56 4.00 -4.32
N ASN A 166 -12.03 3.63 -5.49
CA ASN A 166 -11.08 2.53 -5.65
C ASN A 166 -9.74 2.80 -4.95
N PHE A 167 -9.33 4.07 -4.81
CA PHE A 167 -8.12 4.43 -4.06
C PHE A 167 -8.33 4.41 -2.55
N LEU A 168 -9.57 4.53 -2.05
CA LEU A 168 -9.81 4.60 -0.62
C LEU A 168 -9.54 3.26 0.07
N PRO A 169 -8.71 3.22 1.13
CA PRO A 169 -8.46 2.02 1.91
C PRO A 169 -9.72 1.48 2.58
N ALA A 170 -9.65 0.26 3.11
CA ALA A 170 -10.73 -0.33 3.89
C ALA A 170 -10.82 0.36 5.26
N GLY A 171 -11.99 0.88 5.60
CA GLY A 171 -12.25 1.63 6.84
C GLY A 171 -12.76 3.03 6.56
N GLY A 172 -12.99 3.78 7.62
CA GLY A 172 -13.32 5.20 7.55
C GLY A 172 -12.07 6.04 7.21
N ALA A 173 -12.30 7.23 6.70
CA ALA A 173 -11.23 8.16 6.36
C ALA A 173 -11.74 9.60 6.49
N GLU A 174 -10.84 10.56 6.52
CA GLU A 174 -11.16 12.00 6.50
C GLU A 174 -10.14 12.78 5.69
N ILE A 175 -10.52 13.95 5.23
CA ILE A 175 -9.60 14.88 4.58
C ILE A 175 -8.77 15.57 5.69
N LYS A 176 -7.45 15.54 5.52
CA LYS A 176 -6.49 16.17 6.43
C LYS A 176 -6.56 17.71 6.34
#